data_c353b63acdd2a141dc523f3679727a2e
#
_entry.id   c353b63acdd2a141dc523f3679727a2e
#
_cell.length_a   1.000
_cell.length_b   1.000
_cell.length_c   1.000
_cell.angle_alpha   90.00
_cell.angle_beta   90.00
_cell.angle_gamma   90.00
#
_symmetry.space_group_name_H-M   'P 1'
#
loop_
_entity.id
_entity.type
_entity.pdbx_description
1 polymer ?
#
loop_
_entity_poly.entity_id
_entity_poly.type
_entity_poly.pdbx_seq_one_letter_code
_entity_poly.pdbx_strand_id
1 'polypeptide(L)'
;LGLIGIWHINICEYPTRAILPYDQRLSSFPSYIQQLDMESNGKSISSSGEMLYEKTGAIVWGDAGTNSQHSFFQLLHQGSQIVPCEFMLGVNKSESNMKEHNDLLIANCLAQSQALMAGRRVDEVIRVLEKRGVSHEESIRLAPHRQFNGNRPSSTLLYKKLDPKTLGKIIALYEHRVFVEGIIWGVDSFDQWGVELGKELASEMLSHVQNCDNKKDYSYKDMDSSSAGLLNAISAWQE
;
A
#
# COMPACT_ATOMS: atom_id res chain seq x y z
N LEU A 1 1.39 -13.65 10.50
CA LEU A 1 1.05 -12.42 9.79
C LEU A 1 -0.46 -12.13 9.84
N GLY A 2 -1.34 -13.12 9.57
CA GLY A 2 -2.80 -12.89 9.58
C GLY A 2 -3.32 -12.31 10.90
N LEU A 3 -3.00 -12.88 12.05
CA LEU A 3 -3.41 -12.34 13.36
C LEU A 3 -2.90 -10.91 13.60
N ILE A 4 -1.70 -10.57 13.10
CA ILE A 4 -1.18 -9.21 13.17
C ILE A 4 -2.01 -8.28 12.26
N GLY A 5 -2.44 -8.75 11.08
CA GLY A 5 -3.33 -8.00 10.18
C GLY A 5 -4.67 -7.69 10.84
N ILE A 6 -5.31 -8.70 11.43
CA ILE A 6 -6.56 -8.53 12.21
C ILE A 6 -6.36 -7.51 13.34
N TRP A 7 -5.28 -7.66 14.12
CA TRP A 7 -4.95 -6.73 15.19
C TRP A 7 -4.83 -5.28 14.71
N HIS A 8 -4.10 -5.07 13.60
CA HIS A 8 -3.93 -3.73 13.03
C HIS A 8 -5.26 -3.12 12.56
N ILE A 9 -6.10 -3.91 11.88
CA ILE A 9 -7.35 -3.40 11.29
C ILE A 9 -8.43 -3.21 12.34
N ASN A 10 -8.68 -4.23 13.17
CA ASN A 10 -9.85 -4.27 14.03
C ASN A 10 -9.60 -3.69 15.44
N ILE A 11 -8.35 -3.73 15.93
CA ILE A 11 -8.02 -3.24 17.28
C ILE A 11 -7.29 -1.89 17.21
N CYS A 12 -6.29 -1.75 16.34
CA CYS A 12 -5.55 -0.49 16.18
C CYS A 12 -6.24 0.49 15.22
N GLU A 13 -7.25 0.05 14.47
CA GLU A 13 -7.97 0.82 13.45
C GLU A 13 -7.08 1.41 12.34
N TYR A 14 -6.00 0.70 11.98
CA TYR A 14 -5.13 1.09 10.88
C TYR A 14 -5.70 0.57 9.55
N PRO A 15 -6.27 1.43 8.70
CA PRO A 15 -7.04 1.00 7.53
C PRO A 15 -6.16 0.55 6.36
N THR A 16 -4.86 0.70 6.45
CA THR A 16 -3.94 0.48 5.34
C THR A 16 -2.66 -0.18 5.80
N ARG A 17 -1.95 -0.83 4.89
CA ARG A 17 -0.60 -1.36 5.12
C ARG A 17 0.26 -1.21 3.87
N ALA A 18 1.56 -1.00 4.07
CA ALA A 18 2.53 -0.86 2.99
C ALA A 18 3.43 -2.10 2.89
N ILE A 19 3.58 -2.64 1.67
CA ILE A 19 4.50 -3.74 1.35
C ILE A 19 5.74 -3.13 0.69
N LEU A 20 6.90 -3.32 1.29
CA LEU A 20 8.14 -2.63 0.95
C LEU A 20 9.26 -3.64 0.64
N PRO A 21 9.28 -4.23 -0.56
CA PRO A 21 10.33 -5.15 -0.94
C PRO A 21 11.64 -4.40 -1.21
N TYR A 22 12.70 -4.71 -0.46
CA TYR A 22 14.06 -4.28 -0.71
C TYR A 22 14.78 -5.28 -1.63
N ASP A 23 14.12 -5.58 -2.74
CA ASP A 23 14.60 -6.42 -3.84
C ASP A 23 13.86 -6.01 -5.12
N GLN A 24 14.57 -5.45 -6.09
CA GLN A 24 13.96 -4.94 -7.34
C GLN A 24 13.18 -6.02 -8.10
N ARG A 25 13.54 -7.28 -7.96
CA ARG A 25 12.84 -8.41 -8.60
C ARG A 25 11.43 -8.64 -8.03
N LEU A 26 11.15 -8.05 -6.86
CA LEU A 26 9.84 -8.06 -6.22
C LEU A 26 9.08 -6.73 -6.40
N SER A 27 9.48 -5.85 -7.33
CA SER A 27 8.81 -4.55 -7.54
C SER A 27 7.31 -4.67 -7.84
N SER A 28 6.89 -5.73 -8.53
CA SER A 28 5.47 -6.00 -8.79
C SER A 28 4.75 -6.74 -7.65
N PHE A 29 5.47 -7.15 -6.60
CA PHE A 29 4.87 -7.92 -5.52
C PHE A 29 3.81 -7.13 -4.71
N PRO A 30 4.00 -5.82 -4.41
CA PRO A 30 2.94 -5.03 -3.78
C PRO A 30 1.64 -5.03 -4.58
N SER A 31 1.70 -4.86 -5.90
CA SER A 31 0.52 -4.91 -6.78
C SER A 31 -0.14 -6.29 -6.81
N TYR A 32 0.64 -7.37 -6.77
CA TYR A 32 0.11 -8.72 -6.64
C TYR A 32 -0.66 -8.90 -5.33
N ILE A 33 -0.11 -8.43 -4.20
CA ILE A 33 -0.79 -8.51 -2.90
C ILE A 33 -1.99 -7.58 -2.83
N GLN A 34 -1.98 -6.43 -3.50
CA GLN A 34 -3.18 -5.59 -3.65
C GLN A 34 -4.34 -6.42 -4.19
N GLN A 35 -4.14 -7.08 -5.31
CA GLN A 35 -5.18 -7.89 -5.92
C GLN A 35 -5.57 -9.05 -5.01
N LEU A 36 -4.59 -9.85 -4.57
CA LEU A 36 -4.82 -11.02 -3.75
C LEU A 36 -5.63 -10.71 -2.48
N ASP A 37 -5.31 -9.62 -1.78
CA ASP A 37 -5.88 -9.31 -0.48
C ASP A 37 -7.17 -8.48 -0.59
N MET A 38 -7.14 -7.40 -1.37
CA MET A 38 -8.27 -6.46 -1.44
C MET A 38 -9.47 -7.07 -2.16
N GLU A 39 -9.25 -7.87 -3.21
CA GLU A 39 -10.34 -8.61 -3.87
C GLU A 39 -10.87 -9.74 -2.99
N SER A 40 -9.99 -10.44 -2.26
CA SER A 40 -10.39 -11.58 -1.44
C SER A 40 -11.15 -11.15 -0.19
N ASN A 41 -10.62 -10.19 0.57
CA ASN A 41 -11.09 -9.86 1.91
C ASN A 41 -11.77 -8.49 2.03
N GLY A 42 -11.75 -7.68 0.99
CA GLY A 42 -12.44 -6.37 0.97
C GLY A 42 -13.95 -6.52 0.79
N LYS A 43 -14.64 -7.11 1.76
CA LYS A 43 -16.06 -7.46 1.69
C LYS A 43 -16.82 -6.99 2.92
N SER A 44 -18.04 -6.55 2.73
CA SER A 44 -18.96 -6.12 3.80
C SER A 44 -20.04 -7.17 4.12
N ILE A 45 -20.02 -8.30 3.43
CA ILE A 45 -21.01 -9.38 3.60
C ILE A 45 -20.26 -10.65 3.99
N SER A 46 -20.79 -11.35 4.99
CA SER A 46 -20.25 -12.63 5.45
C SER A 46 -20.55 -13.76 4.45
N SER A 47 -19.89 -14.90 4.63
CA SER A 47 -20.18 -16.13 3.88
C SER A 47 -21.61 -16.68 4.10
N SER A 48 -22.28 -16.27 5.18
CA SER A 48 -23.70 -16.57 5.41
C SER A 48 -24.67 -15.55 4.79
N GLY A 49 -24.17 -14.52 4.11
CA GLY A 49 -24.98 -13.47 3.49
C GLY A 49 -25.40 -12.33 4.41
N GLU A 50 -24.84 -12.25 5.62
CA GLU A 50 -25.16 -11.22 6.60
C GLU A 50 -24.20 -10.03 6.47
N MET A 51 -24.69 -8.82 6.74
CA MET A 51 -23.86 -7.61 6.76
C MET A 51 -22.89 -7.66 7.93
N LEU A 52 -21.62 -7.39 7.65
CA LEU A 52 -20.56 -7.27 8.64
C LEU A 52 -20.47 -5.82 9.14
N TYR A 53 -20.38 -5.67 10.46
CA TYR A 53 -20.13 -4.37 11.11
C TYR A 53 -18.66 -4.11 11.31
N GLU A 54 -17.85 -5.16 11.34
CA GLU A 54 -16.41 -5.08 11.48
C GLU A 54 -15.74 -4.73 10.14
N LYS A 55 -14.64 -3.99 10.21
CA LYS A 55 -13.82 -3.70 9.03
C LYS A 55 -13.12 -4.97 8.57
N THR A 56 -13.18 -5.24 7.28
CA THR A 56 -12.48 -6.36 6.64
C THR A 56 -11.50 -5.84 5.60
N GLY A 57 -10.39 -6.53 5.42
CA GLY A 57 -9.37 -6.16 4.44
C GLY A 57 -8.69 -4.82 4.72
N ALA A 58 -7.41 -4.72 4.41
CA ALA A 58 -6.67 -3.46 4.43
C ALA A 58 -6.56 -2.90 3.02
N ILE A 59 -6.41 -1.58 2.90
CA ILE A 59 -5.90 -0.99 1.67
C ILE A 59 -4.42 -1.34 1.57
N VAL A 60 -4.07 -2.23 0.67
CA VAL A 60 -2.68 -2.66 0.45
C VAL A 60 -2.06 -1.81 -0.64
N TRP A 61 -0.84 -1.34 -0.40
CA TRP A 61 -0.07 -0.55 -1.34
C TRP A 61 1.43 -0.71 -1.06
N GLY A 62 2.27 -0.11 -1.86
CA GLY A 62 3.71 -0.14 -1.65
C GLY A 62 4.47 -0.06 -2.95
N ASP A 63 5.79 -0.08 -2.82
CA ASP A 63 6.73 -0.07 -3.94
C ASP A 63 8.09 -0.60 -3.47
N ALA A 64 9.02 -0.81 -4.42
CA ALA A 64 10.39 -1.21 -4.13
C ALA A 64 11.08 -0.23 -3.17
N GLY A 65 11.77 -0.76 -2.16
CA GLY A 65 12.24 -0.07 -0.98
C GLY A 65 12.98 1.23 -1.23
N THR A 66 13.96 1.25 -2.16
CA THR A 66 14.75 2.45 -2.45
C THR A 66 13.96 3.54 -3.14
N ASN A 67 13.07 3.20 -4.08
CA ASN A 67 12.21 4.16 -4.77
C ASN A 67 11.19 4.77 -3.80
N SER A 68 10.58 3.95 -2.97
CA SER A 68 9.58 4.36 -1.99
C SER A 68 10.10 5.37 -0.97
N GLN A 69 11.39 5.35 -0.62
CA GLN A 69 12.01 6.32 0.29
C GLN A 69 11.90 7.77 -0.23
N HIS A 70 11.88 7.95 -1.55
CA HIS A 70 11.76 9.26 -2.20
C HIS A 70 10.31 9.61 -2.60
N SER A 71 9.37 8.71 -2.36
CA SER A 71 7.97 8.87 -2.74
C SER A 71 7.07 9.15 -1.52
N PHE A 72 6.96 8.23 -0.58
CA PHE A 72 5.95 8.30 0.48
C PHE A 72 6.48 8.10 1.91
N PHE A 73 7.78 7.92 2.11
CA PHE A 73 8.32 7.74 3.47
C PHE A 73 8.17 8.96 4.36
N GLN A 74 8.02 10.16 3.78
CA GLN A 74 7.68 11.35 4.54
C GLN A 74 6.38 11.14 5.34
N LEU A 75 5.34 10.59 4.69
CA LEU A 75 4.08 10.25 5.34
C LEU A 75 4.25 9.14 6.38
N LEU A 76 5.00 8.09 6.04
CA LEU A 76 5.23 6.96 6.94
C LEU A 76 5.90 7.39 8.24
N HIS A 77 6.86 8.32 8.18
CA HIS A 77 7.60 8.78 9.37
C HIS A 77 6.90 9.89 10.13
N GLN A 78 6.33 10.88 9.46
CA GLN A 78 5.84 12.11 10.09
C GLN A 78 4.36 12.39 9.82
N GLY A 79 3.68 11.59 9.00
CA GLY A 79 2.25 11.75 8.77
C GLY A 79 1.43 11.47 10.03
N SER A 80 0.21 12.00 10.07
CA SER A 80 -0.74 11.80 11.18
C SER A 80 -1.30 10.37 11.22
N GLN A 81 -1.38 9.70 10.06
CA GLN A 81 -1.85 8.33 9.95
C GLN A 81 -0.72 7.33 10.25
N ILE A 82 -1.05 6.27 10.97
CA ILE A 82 -0.13 5.16 11.20
C ILE A 82 -0.38 4.09 10.12
N VAL A 83 0.69 3.74 9.43
CA VAL A 83 0.68 2.72 8.37
C VAL A 83 1.61 1.58 8.78
N PRO A 84 1.11 0.40 9.11
CA PRO A 84 1.94 -0.79 9.29
C PRO A 84 2.75 -1.08 8.02
N CYS A 85 4.07 -1.26 8.18
CA CYS A 85 4.99 -1.50 7.07
C CYS A 85 5.51 -2.94 7.11
N GLU A 86 5.57 -3.58 5.95
CA GLU A 86 6.12 -4.93 5.78
C GLU A 86 7.35 -4.87 4.88
N PHE A 87 8.52 -4.88 5.47
CA PHE A 87 9.79 -4.92 4.76
C PHE A 87 10.11 -6.35 4.31
N MET A 88 10.63 -6.50 3.11
CA MET A 88 11.10 -7.79 2.58
C MET A 88 12.55 -7.66 2.15
N LEU A 89 13.44 -8.47 2.70
CA LEU A 89 14.87 -8.32 2.52
C LEU A 89 15.59 -9.65 2.29
N GLY A 90 16.29 -9.76 1.18
CA GLY A 90 17.22 -10.85 0.89
C GLY A 90 18.62 -10.55 1.44
N VAL A 91 19.22 -11.49 2.17
CA VAL A 91 20.54 -11.26 2.80
C VAL A 91 21.71 -11.76 1.96
N ASN A 92 21.51 -12.76 1.10
CA ASN A 92 22.58 -13.27 0.26
C ASN A 92 22.69 -12.47 -1.04
N LYS A 93 23.92 -12.11 -1.36
CA LYS A 93 24.27 -11.41 -2.59
C LYS A 93 23.96 -12.28 -3.80
N SER A 94 23.09 -11.82 -4.67
CA SER A 94 22.72 -12.56 -5.88
C SER A 94 23.81 -12.48 -6.96
N GLU A 95 24.65 -11.43 -6.92
CA GLU A 95 25.68 -11.18 -7.92
C GLU A 95 26.96 -10.69 -7.23
N SER A 96 28.08 -11.35 -7.54
CA SER A 96 29.37 -11.11 -6.88
C SER A 96 29.94 -9.70 -7.08
N ASN A 97 29.51 -9.02 -8.15
CA ASN A 97 30.06 -7.70 -8.53
C ASN A 97 29.34 -6.51 -7.88
N MET A 98 28.27 -6.73 -7.09
CA MET A 98 27.43 -5.66 -6.49
C MET A 98 27.42 -5.72 -4.95
N LYS A 99 28.54 -6.12 -4.35
CA LYS A 99 28.61 -6.27 -2.88
C LYS A 99 28.22 -4.98 -2.14
N GLU A 100 28.81 -3.85 -2.51
CA GLU A 100 28.58 -2.56 -1.87
C GLU A 100 27.11 -2.11 -2.01
N HIS A 101 26.52 -2.28 -3.19
CA HIS A 101 25.12 -1.97 -3.43
C HIS A 101 24.18 -2.80 -2.55
N ASN A 102 24.50 -4.08 -2.37
CA ASN A 102 23.70 -4.96 -1.50
C ASN A 102 23.84 -4.58 -0.02
N ASP A 103 25.04 -4.25 0.42
CA ASP A 103 25.29 -3.81 1.79
C ASP A 103 24.55 -2.48 2.07
N LEU A 104 24.53 -1.54 1.13
CA LEU A 104 23.75 -0.31 1.20
C LEU A 104 22.24 -0.58 1.23
N LEU A 105 21.74 -1.52 0.42
CA LEU A 105 20.34 -1.90 0.39
C LEU A 105 19.89 -2.47 1.74
N ILE A 106 20.69 -3.38 2.32
CA ILE A 106 20.44 -3.94 3.65
C ILE A 106 20.45 -2.82 4.70
N ALA A 107 21.46 -1.96 4.70
CA ALA A 107 21.60 -0.86 5.64
C ALA A 107 20.41 0.10 5.57
N ASN A 108 19.98 0.46 4.36
CA ASN A 108 18.78 1.29 4.16
C ASN A 108 17.51 0.65 4.71
N CYS A 109 17.26 -0.62 4.39
CA CYS A 109 16.09 -1.34 4.91
C CYS A 109 16.05 -1.33 6.44
N LEU A 110 17.16 -1.70 7.09
CA LEU A 110 17.25 -1.74 8.54
C LEU A 110 17.14 -0.35 9.16
N ALA A 111 17.75 0.67 8.56
CA ALA A 111 17.67 2.05 9.04
C ALA A 111 16.23 2.59 8.99
N GLN A 112 15.48 2.29 7.93
CA GLN A 112 14.07 2.71 7.82
C GLN A 112 13.19 2.01 8.87
N SER A 113 13.35 0.71 9.03
CA SER A 113 12.65 -0.05 10.07
C SER A 113 12.97 0.49 11.47
N GLN A 114 14.25 0.75 11.76
CA GLN A 114 14.68 1.34 13.04
C GLN A 114 14.10 2.74 13.25
N ALA A 115 14.10 3.59 12.22
CA ALA A 115 13.56 4.94 12.31
C ALA A 115 12.04 4.95 12.56
N LEU A 116 11.28 4.03 11.96
CA LEU A 116 9.85 3.86 12.24
C LEU A 116 9.63 3.42 13.69
N MET A 117 10.43 2.52 14.20
CA MET A 117 10.31 2.01 15.57
C MET A 117 10.71 3.05 16.61
N ALA A 118 11.92 3.60 16.51
CA ALA A 118 12.53 4.43 17.55
C ALA A 118 12.16 5.91 17.43
N GLY A 119 12.00 6.42 16.21
CA GLY A 119 11.83 7.84 15.96
C GLY A 119 13.08 8.67 16.30
N ARG A 120 12.87 9.97 16.50
CA ARG A 120 13.87 10.92 16.98
C ARG A 120 13.20 12.04 17.74
N ARG A 121 13.60 12.25 18.98
CA ARG A 121 13.00 13.24 19.87
C ARG A 121 13.49 14.66 19.57
N VAL A 122 12.72 15.66 19.96
CA VAL A 122 13.06 17.08 19.77
C VAL A 122 14.44 17.43 20.35
N ASP A 123 14.73 16.97 21.58
CA ASP A 123 16.02 17.23 22.25
C ASP A 123 17.21 16.60 21.49
N GLU A 124 17.02 15.47 20.86
CA GLU A 124 18.02 14.82 20.01
C GLU A 124 18.24 15.60 18.71
N VAL A 125 17.16 16.10 18.12
CA VAL A 125 17.24 16.95 16.92
C VAL A 125 18.04 18.21 17.20
N ILE A 126 17.73 18.90 18.30
CA ILE A 126 18.45 20.13 18.71
C ILE A 126 19.95 19.84 18.83
N ARG A 127 20.32 18.80 19.59
CA ARG A 127 21.73 18.41 19.75
C ARG A 127 22.43 18.11 18.43
N VAL A 128 21.73 17.46 17.47
CA VAL A 128 22.29 17.14 16.16
C VAL A 128 22.48 18.40 15.31
N LEU A 129 21.53 19.35 15.36
CA LEU A 129 21.62 20.60 14.62
C LEU A 129 22.77 21.48 15.15
N GLU A 130 22.89 21.64 16.47
CA GLU A 130 23.97 22.39 17.12
C GLU A 130 25.36 21.79 16.78
N LYS A 131 25.48 20.46 16.81
CA LYS A 131 26.73 19.79 16.38
C LYS A 131 27.10 20.07 14.92
N ARG A 132 26.12 20.42 14.07
CA ARG A 132 26.31 20.82 12.68
C ARG A 132 26.55 22.31 12.50
N GLY A 133 26.66 23.06 13.59
CA GLY A 133 26.93 24.51 13.57
C GLY A 133 25.69 25.39 13.40
N VAL A 134 24.48 24.83 13.55
CA VAL A 134 23.24 25.63 13.58
C VAL A 134 23.11 26.30 14.92
N SER A 135 22.69 27.57 14.95
CA SER A 135 22.50 28.31 16.23
C SER A 135 21.43 27.64 17.11
N HIS A 136 21.51 27.86 18.42
CA HIS A 136 20.56 27.31 19.38
C HIS A 136 19.11 27.75 19.08
N GLU A 137 18.90 29.02 18.79
CA GLU A 137 17.59 29.57 18.44
C GLU A 137 16.99 28.91 17.19
N GLU A 138 17.79 28.83 16.15
CA GLU A 138 17.37 28.18 14.89
C GLU A 138 17.16 26.67 15.07
N SER A 139 17.96 26.02 15.91
CA SER A 139 17.79 24.60 16.25
C SER A 139 16.47 24.33 16.94
N ILE A 140 16.05 25.17 17.87
CA ILE A 140 14.73 25.08 18.53
C ILE A 140 13.61 25.30 17.52
N ARG A 141 13.74 26.28 16.63
CA ARG A 141 12.73 26.56 15.58
C ARG A 141 12.56 25.38 14.62
N LEU A 142 13.65 24.73 14.24
CA LEU A 142 13.65 23.64 13.26
C LEU A 142 13.32 22.26 13.87
N ALA A 143 13.53 22.06 15.16
CA ALA A 143 13.43 20.76 15.79
C ALA A 143 12.04 20.10 15.65
N PRO A 144 10.90 20.82 15.83
CA PRO A 144 9.58 20.22 15.62
C PRO A 144 9.36 19.67 14.19
N HIS A 145 9.95 20.30 13.18
CA HIS A 145 9.84 19.86 11.78
C HIS A 145 10.73 18.66 11.45
N ARG A 146 11.68 18.32 12.30
CA ARG A 146 12.66 17.24 12.13
C ARG A 146 12.54 16.15 13.17
N GLN A 147 11.52 16.22 14.00
CA GLN A 147 11.14 15.16 14.92
C GLN A 147 10.51 14.01 14.18
N PHE A 148 10.74 12.80 14.67
CA PHE A 148 10.08 11.57 14.24
C PHE A 148 9.44 10.93 15.47
N ASN A 149 8.15 10.71 15.44
CA ASN A 149 7.42 10.19 16.60
C ASN A 149 7.84 8.77 16.99
N GLY A 150 8.27 7.96 16.00
CA GLY A 150 8.52 6.54 16.24
C GLY A 150 7.22 5.79 16.54
N ASN A 151 7.35 4.63 17.18
CA ASN A 151 6.24 3.74 17.54
C ASN A 151 5.32 3.43 16.33
N ARG A 152 5.92 3.32 15.15
CA ARG A 152 5.27 2.96 13.89
C ARG A 152 5.48 1.47 13.67
N PRO A 153 4.41 0.65 13.60
CA PRO A 153 4.55 -0.80 13.50
C PRO A 153 5.17 -1.21 12.17
N SER A 154 6.11 -2.13 12.24
CA SER A 154 6.67 -2.76 11.04
C SER A 154 7.04 -4.22 11.31
N SER A 155 6.99 -5.02 10.24
CA SER A 155 7.50 -6.39 10.20
C SER A 155 8.58 -6.49 9.15
N THR A 156 9.58 -7.35 9.37
CA THR A 156 10.62 -7.58 8.38
C THR A 156 10.70 -9.06 8.04
N LEU A 157 10.39 -9.40 6.80
CA LEU A 157 10.54 -10.74 6.26
C LEU A 157 11.96 -10.89 5.70
N LEU A 158 12.80 -11.64 6.42
CA LEU A 158 14.15 -11.97 5.98
C LEU A 158 14.18 -13.30 5.24
N TYR A 159 14.84 -13.34 4.09
CA TYR A 159 15.13 -14.57 3.38
C TYR A 159 16.58 -14.61 2.92
N LYS A 160 17.13 -15.84 2.77
CA LYS A 160 18.54 -16.00 2.39
C LYS A 160 18.80 -15.50 0.96
N LYS A 161 18.02 -15.99 0.02
CA LYS A 161 18.15 -15.67 -1.43
C LYS A 161 16.76 -15.76 -2.07
N LEU A 162 16.48 -14.84 -2.98
CA LEU A 162 15.29 -14.92 -3.83
C LEU A 162 15.58 -15.88 -4.99
N ASP A 163 15.23 -17.14 -4.78
CA ASP A 163 15.17 -18.18 -5.79
C ASP A 163 13.71 -18.64 -6.01
N PRO A 164 13.39 -19.45 -7.01
CA PRO A 164 12.02 -19.89 -7.28
C PRO A 164 11.35 -20.55 -6.06
N LYS A 165 12.10 -21.32 -5.27
CA LYS A 165 11.58 -21.95 -4.06
C LYS A 165 11.23 -20.93 -2.97
N THR A 166 12.08 -19.94 -2.77
CA THR A 166 11.83 -18.85 -1.82
C THR A 166 10.66 -17.98 -2.25
N LEU A 167 10.59 -17.63 -3.54
CA LEU A 167 9.45 -16.90 -4.10
C LEU A 167 8.13 -17.65 -3.88
N GLY A 168 8.09 -18.96 -4.20
CA GLY A 168 6.91 -19.78 -3.95
C GLY A 168 6.49 -19.81 -2.48
N LYS A 169 7.46 -19.86 -1.54
CA LYS A 169 7.17 -19.78 -0.09
C LYS A 169 6.60 -18.42 0.32
N ILE A 170 7.11 -17.34 -0.25
CA ILE A 170 6.61 -15.97 0.02
C ILE A 170 5.18 -15.84 -0.49
N ILE A 171 4.90 -16.26 -1.71
CA ILE A 171 3.55 -16.28 -2.29
C ILE A 171 2.61 -17.08 -1.38
N ALA A 172 2.93 -18.33 -1.07
CA ALA A 172 2.12 -19.18 -0.21
C ALA A 172 1.90 -18.59 1.20
N LEU A 173 2.90 -17.89 1.77
CA LEU A 173 2.77 -17.21 3.05
C LEU A 173 1.66 -16.14 3.01
N TYR A 174 1.60 -15.34 1.95
CA TYR A 174 0.59 -14.29 1.80
C TYR A 174 -0.78 -14.86 1.43
N GLU A 175 -0.85 -15.91 0.60
CA GLU A 175 -2.10 -16.62 0.33
C GLU A 175 -2.70 -17.21 1.61
N HIS A 176 -1.89 -17.86 2.43
CA HIS A 176 -2.32 -18.38 3.74
C HIS A 176 -2.73 -17.27 4.70
N ARG A 177 -2.05 -16.12 4.65
CA ARG A 177 -2.45 -14.94 5.43
C ARG A 177 -3.85 -14.48 5.06
N VAL A 178 -4.12 -14.27 3.78
CA VAL A 178 -5.43 -13.85 3.26
C VAL A 178 -6.51 -14.85 3.64
N PHE A 179 -6.22 -16.14 3.48
CA PHE A 179 -7.13 -17.21 3.89
C PHE A 179 -7.45 -17.15 5.39
N VAL A 180 -6.44 -17.03 6.24
CA VAL A 180 -6.63 -16.97 7.71
C VAL A 180 -7.43 -15.72 8.11
N GLU A 181 -7.10 -14.56 7.54
CA GLU A 181 -7.83 -13.31 7.78
C GLU A 181 -9.30 -13.46 7.35
N GLY A 182 -9.56 -14.01 6.16
CA GLY A 182 -10.92 -14.23 5.65
C GLY A 182 -11.75 -15.18 6.51
N ILE A 183 -11.15 -16.27 7.01
CA ILE A 183 -11.84 -17.19 7.93
C ILE A 183 -12.21 -16.49 9.25
N ILE A 184 -11.33 -15.65 9.78
CA ILE A 184 -11.59 -14.93 11.04
C ILE A 184 -12.71 -13.89 10.85
N TRP A 185 -12.72 -13.17 9.72
CA TRP A 185 -13.79 -12.23 9.38
C TRP A 185 -15.08 -12.90 8.90
N GLY A 186 -15.03 -14.20 8.58
CA GLY A 186 -16.17 -14.95 8.08
C GLY A 186 -16.58 -14.53 6.66
N VAL A 187 -15.61 -14.17 5.80
CA VAL A 187 -15.87 -13.78 4.41
C VAL A 187 -15.42 -14.86 3.43
N ASP A 188 -16.03 -14.89 2.25
CA ASP A 188 -15.61 -15.75 1.14
C ASP A 188 -14.38 -15.13 0.46
N SER A 189 -13.18 -15.48 0.93
CA SER A 189 -11.93 -15.08 0.29
C SER A 189 -11.82 -15.71 -1.11
N PHE A 190 -11.06 -15.06 -2.01
CA PHE A 190 -10.78 -15.46 -3.39
C PHE A 190 -11.96 -15.35 -4.37
N ASP A 191 -13.12 -14.88 -3.93
CA ASP A 191 -14.25 -14.46 -4.77
C ASP A 191 -14.23 -12.94 -4.98
N GLN A 192 -14.74 -12.46 -6.13
CA GLN A 192 -14.60 -11.06 -6.54
C GLN A 192 -15.88 -10.48 -7.19
N TRP A 193 -17.03 -10.73 -6.62
CA TRP A 193 -18.33 -10.23 -7.16
C TRP A 193 -18.38 -8.71 -7.33
N GLY A 194 -17.62 -7.96 -6.53
CA GLY A 194 -17.58 -6.49 -6.58
C GLY A 194 -17.11 -5.89 -7.92
N VAL A 195 -16.50 -6.69 -8.81
CA VAL A 195 -16.04 -6.21 -10.12
C VAL A 195 -17.02 -6.50 -11.25
N GLU A 196 -18.13 -7.22 -10.99
CA GLU A 196 -19.08 -7.65 -12.04
C GLU A 196 -19.92 -6.48 -12.55
N LEU A 197 -20.51 -5.70 -11.65
CA LEU A 197 -21.34 -4.54 -11.99
C LEU A 197 -20.61 -3.55 -12.91
N GLY A 198 -19.33 -3.28 -12.63
CA GLY A 198 -18.55 -2.38 -13.48
C GLY A 198 -18.39 -2.88 -14.92
N LYS A 199 -18.29 -4.20 -15.12
CA LYS A 199 -18.22 -4.81 -16.47
C LYS A 199 -19.54 -4.72 -17.21
N GLU A 200 -20.66 -4.95 -16.51
CA GLU A 200 -22.00 -4.81 -17.06
C GLU A 200 -22.25 -3.38 -17.53
N LEU A 201 -22.04 -2.41 -16.62
CA LEU A 201 -22.20 -0.98 -16.94
C LEU A 201 -21.25 -0.52 -18.04
N ALA A 202 -20.01 -1.03 -18.10
CA ALA A 202 -19.09 -0.69 -19.18
C ALA A 202 -19.58 -1.15 -20.55
N SER A 203 -20.25 -2.32 -20.62
CA SER A 203 -20.83 -2.82 -21.86
C SER A 203 -21.99 -1.93 -22.35
N GLU A 204 -22.82 -1.44 -21.45
CA GLU A 204 -23.88 -0.49 -21.76
C GLU A 204 -23.30 0.87 -22.19
N MET A 205 -22.32 1.37 -21.42
CA MET A 205 -21.66 2.65 -21.67
C MET A 205 -20.95 2.69 -23.04
N LEU A 206 -20.40 1.56 -23.50
CA LEU A 206 -19.70 1.48 -24.78
C LEU A 206 -20.58 1.94 -25.94
N SER A 207 -21.87 1.60 -25.96
CA SER A 207 -22.81 2.05 -26.98
C SER A 207 -22.97 3.57 -26.98
N HIS A 208 -22.99 4.20 -25.82
CA HIS A 208 -23.10 5.65 -25.68
C HIS A 208 -21.82 6.36 -26.15
N VAL A 209 -20.65 5.84 -25.80
CA VAL A 209 -19.35 6.37 -26.25
C VAL A 209 -19.23 6.31 -27.77
N GLN A 210 -19.61 5.19 -28.39
CA GLN A 210 -19.58 5.01 -29.85
C GLN A 210 -20.56 5.97 -30.57
N ASN A 211 -21.66 6.34 -29.92
CA ASN A 211 -22.61 7.31 -30.47
C ASN A 211 -22.13 8.77 -30.36
N CYS A 212 -21.22 9.09 -29.45
CA CYS A 212 -20.58 10.40 -29.39
C CYS A 212 -19.85 10.75 -30.69
N ASP A 213 -19.25 9.78 -31.36
CA ASP A 213 -18.54 9.96 -32.63
C ASP A 213 -19.46 10.34 -33.79
N ASN A 214 -20.75 10.01 -33.69
CA ASN A 214 -21.71 10.19 -34.79
C ASN A 214 -22.43 11.56 -34.85
N LYS A 215 -22.05 12.53 -33.97
CA LYS A 215 -22.54 13.95 -33.95
C LYS A 215 -24.06 14.11 -34.12
N LYS A 216 -24.88 13.13 -33.81
CA LYS A 216 -26.34 13.29 -33.81
C LYS A 216 -26.77 13.69 -32.41
N ASP A 217 -27.83 14.52 -32.31
CA ASP A 217 -28.50 14.88 -31.06
C ASP A 217 -28.91 13.66 -30.24
N TYR A 218 -27.90 13.02 -29.63
CA TYR A 218 -28.10 11.87 -28.77
C TYR A 218 -28.55 12.38 -27.39
N SER A 219 -29.74 11.99 -26.99
CA SER A 219 -30.32 12.42 -25.73
C SER A 219 -30.00 11.38 -24.65
N TYR A 220 -29.23 11.76 -23.62
CA TYR A 220 -28.91 10.96 -22.45
C TYR A 220 -30.00 11.04 -21.34
N LYS A 221 -31.32 11.13 -21.74
CA LYS A 221 -32.43 11.41 -20.81
C LYS A 221 -32.63 10.39 -19.71
N ASP A 222 -32.26 9.14 -19.96
CA ASP A 222 -32.42 8.03 -19.01
C ASP A 222 -31.15 7.71 -18.22
N MET A 223 -30.11 8.56 -18.36
CA MET A 223 -28.83 8.41 -17.71
C MET A 223 -28.70 9.37 -16.54
N ASP A 224 -27.88 9.00 -15.53
CA ASP A 224 -27.54 9.92 -14.45
C ASP A 224 -26.81 11.18 -14.98
N SER A 225 -26.98 12.29 -14.29
CA SER A 225 -26.48 13.60 -14.73
C SER A 225 -24.95 13.67 -14.82
N SER A 226 -24.24 12.89 -14.05
CA SER A 226 -22.76 12.86 -14.08
C SER A 226 -22.26 12.18 -15.35
N SER A 227 -22.75 10.98 -15.64
CA SER A 227 -22.39 10.24 -16.85
C SER A 227 -22.80 10.98 -18.13
N ALA A 228 -24.02 11.54 -18.15
CA ALA A 228 -24.49 12.35 -19.27
C ALA A 228 -23.60 13.59 -19.49
N GLY A 229 -23.22 14.28 -18.43
CA GLY A 229 -22.33 15.45 -18.49
C GLY A 229 -20.93 15.10 -19.03
N LEU A 230 -20.37 13.98 -18.62
CA LEU A 230 -19.07 13.49 -19.11
C LEU A 230 -19.14 13.10 -20.61
N LEU A 231 -20.18 12.40 -21.04
CA LEU A 231 -20.35 12.02 -22.44
C LEU A 231 -20.53 13.26 -23.33
N ASN A 232 -21.28 14.28 -22.90
CA ASN A 232 -21.39 15.55 -23.61
C ASN A 232 -20.03 16.26 -23.74
N ALA A 233 -19.22 16.27 -22.68
CA ALA A 233 -17.89 16.87 -22.72
C ALA A 233 -16.95 16.08 -23.67
N ILE A 234 -16.98 14.74 -23.63
CA ILE A 234 -16.22 13.89 -24.53
C ILE A 234 -16.59 14.18 -25.98
N SER A 235 -17.88 14.19 -26.30
CA SER A 235 -18.36 14.52 -27.65
C SER A 235 -17.89 15.88 -28.14
N ALA A 236 -17.89 16.89 -27.27
CA ALA A 236 -17.44 18.26 -27.60
C ALA A 236 -15.92 18.34 -27.83
N TRP A 237 -15.12 17.44 -27.19
CA TRP A 237 -13.66 17.48 -27.30
C TRP A 237 -13.10 16.60 -28.44
N GLN A 238 -13.91 15.72 -29.00
CA GLN A 238 -13.56 14.91 -30.18
C GLN A 238 -13.75 15.69 -31.52
N GLU A 239 -14.11 16.97 -31.49
CA GLU A 239 -14.12 17.90 -32.64
C GLU A 239 -12.71 18.43 -32.94
#